data_3c324c8df5dd57d33115803b2c92460e
#
_entry.id   3c324c8df5dd57d33115803b2c92460e
#
_cell.length_a   1.000
_cell.length_b   1.000
_cell.length_c   1.000
_cell.angle_alpha   90.00
_cell.angle_beta   90.00
_cell.angle_gamma   90.00
#
_symmetry.space_group_name_H-M   'P 1'
#
loop_
_entity.id
_entity.type
_entity.pdbx_description
1 polymer ?
#
loop_
_entity_poly.entity_id
_entity_poly.type
_entity_poly.pdbx_seq_one_letter_code
_entity_poly.pdbx_strand_id
1 'polypeptide(L)'
;MMVMNFGEYFKDKRVTVMGLGLLGRGVGDAAYIAEAGAAEVLVTDLKTKEQLAESVAQLEKYSNVTFVLGEHREGDFKNRDLILVAAGVPADSLYLKVARDAGVPLKQSAALFAELTDVPIIGVTGTRGKSTVTHMIHHVLSEATGEDVLL
;
A
#
# COMPACT_ATOMS: atom_id res chain seq x y z
N MET A 1 23.43 -4.47 -11.01
CA MET A 1 21.98 -4.23 -11.10
C MET A 1 21.66 -3.24 -9.99
N MET A 2 21.06 -2.10 -10.29
CA MET A 2 20.80 -1.05 -9.31
C MET A 2 19.63 -1.51 -8.45
N VAL A 3 19.86 -1.83 -7.17
CA VAL A 3 18.78 -2.03 -6.19
C VAL A 3 18.02 -0.71 -6.11
N MET A 4 16.81 -0.67 -6.64
CA MET A 4 15.98 0.51 -6.50
C MET A 4 15.61 0.64 -5.03
N ASN A 5 16.14 1.67 -4.38
CA ASN A 5 15.79 1.98 -3.00
C ASN A 5 14.30 2.33 -2.97
N PHE A 6 13.50 1.56 -2.22
CA PHE A 6 12.05 1.81 -2.07
C PHE A 6 11.76 3.27 -1.70
N GLY A 7 12.63 3.89 -0.88
CA GLY A 7 12.52 5.30 -0.53
C GLY A 7 12.64 6.23 -1.73
N GLU A 8 13.55 5.96 -2.66
CA GLU A 8 13.72 6.78 -3.86
C GLU A 8 12.52 6.67 -4.82
N TYR A 9 11.82 5.52 -4.82
CA TYR A 9 10.63 5.34 -5.64
C TYR A 9 9.52 6.34 -5.31
N PHE A 10 9.33 6.70 -4.04
CA PHE A 10 8.25 7.59 -3.60
C PHE A 10 8.66 9.06 -3.51
N LYS A 11 9.96 9.35 -3.56
CA LYS A 11 10.47 10.70 -3.40
C LYS A 11 9.83 11.66 -4.39
N ASP A 12 9.40 12.81 -3.89
CA ASP A 12 8.77 13.91 -4.63
C ASP A 12 7.46 13.55 -5.34
N LYS A 13 6.90 12.35 -5.11
CA LYS A 13 5.63 11.91 -5.71
C LYS A 13 4.42 12.34 -4.91
N ARG A 14 3.33 12.55 -5.63
CA ARG A 14 1.99 12.75 -5.10
C ARG A 14 1.25 11.43 -5.13
N VAL A 15 1.05 10.82 -3.97
CA VAL A 15 0.47 9.48 -3.83
C VAL A 15 -0.89 9.56 -3.17
N THR A 16 -1.89 8.85 -3.73
CA THR A 16 -3.16 8.61 -3.03
C THR A 16 -3.16 7.21 -2.46
N VAL A 17 -3.45 7.09 -1.16
CA VAL A 17 -3.69 5.81 -0.47
C VAL A 17 -5.19 5.64 -0.32
N MET A 18 -5.78 4.72 -1.07
CA MET A 18 -7.20 4.42 -1.06
C MET A 18 -7.51 3.26 -0.10
N GLY A 19 -8.06 3.61 1.05
CA GLY A 19 -8.43 2.69 2.12
C GLY A 19 -7.32 2.52 3.17
N LEU A 20 -7.55 3.03 4.38
CA LEU A 20 -6.67 2.76 5.54
C LEU A 20 -6.86 1.34 6.09
N GLY A 21 -8.08 0.81 5.96
CA GLY A 21 -8.47 -0.46 6.54
C GLY A 21 -8.48 -0.45 8.08
N LEU A 22 -9.22 -1.39 8.68
CA LEU A 22 -9.27 -1.54 10.15
C LEU A 22 -8.06 -2.29 10.73
N LEU A 23 -7.26 -2.94 9.87
CA LEU A 23 -6.14 -3.78 10.31
C LEU A 23 -4.77 -3.07 10.20
N GLY A 24 -4.76 -1.75 10.01
CA GLY A 24 -3.55 -0.95 10.05
C GLY A 24 -2.61 -1.03 8.82
N ARG A 25 -2.91 -1.86 7.80
CA ARG A 25 -2.04 -1.97 6.62
C ARG A 25 -1.90 -0.66 5.87
N GLY A 26 -3.02 0.02 5.59
CA GLY A 26 -2.99 1.31 4.92
C GLY A 26 -2.29 2.40 5.74
N VAL A 27 -2.28 2.26 7.07
CA VAL A 27 -1.51 3.15 7.96
C VAL A 27 -0.01 2.95 7.74
N GLY A 28 0.45 1.70 7.73
CA GLY A 28 1.86 1.37 7.48
C GLY A 28 2.32 1.85 6.10
N ASP A 29 1.50 1.61 5.06
CA ASP A 29 1.77 2.08 3.71
C ASP A 29 1.89 3.61 3.65
N ALA A 30 0.90 4.34 4.21
CA ALA A 30 0.90 5.81 4.20
C ALA A 30 2.08 6.39 4.99
N ALA A 31 2.40 5.83 6.16
CA ALA A 31 3.53 6.23 6.97
C ALA A 31 4.86 6.04 6.22
N TYR A 32 5.05 4.86 5.64
CA TYR A 32 6.27 4.55 4.88
C TYR A 32 6.44 5.50 3.69
N ILE A 33 5.38 5.74 2.91
CA ILE A 33 5.41 6.64 1.75
C ILE A 33 5.73 8.08 2.19
N ALA A 34 5.16 8.53 3.32
CA ALA A 34 5.43 9.85 3.87
C ALA A 34 6.89 10.00 4.31
N GLU A 35 7.43 9.00 5.03
CA GLU A 35 8.84 8.96 5.48
C GLU A 35 9.82 8.84 4.30
N ALA A 36 9.42 8.18 3.21
CA ALA A 36 10.21 8.07 1.99
C ALA A 36 10.31 9.38 1.18
N GLY A 37 9.75 10.48 1.67
CA GLY A 37 9.88 11.80 1.07
C GLY A 37 8.91 12.08 -0.07
N ALA A 38 7.75 11.44 -0.07
CA ALA A 38 6.67 11.81 -0.98
C ALA A 38 6.29 13.29 -0.81
N ALA A 39 6.05 13.99 -1.92
CA ALA A 39 5.63 15.38 -1.89
C ALA A 39 4.25 15.55 -1.21
N GLU A 40 3.36 14.60 -1.42
CA GLU A 40 2.03 14.57 -0.83
C GLU A 40 1.54 13.12 -0.71
N VAL A 41 1.01 12.75 0.45
CA VAL A 41 0.27 11.51 0.67
C VAL A 41 -1.17 11.87 1.01
N LEU A 42 -2.08 11.65 0.06
CA LEU A 42 -3.50 11.80 0.31
C LEU A 42 -4.10 10.47 0.74
N VAL A 43 -4.61 10.40 1.94
CA VAL A 43 -5.31 9.22 2.45
C VAL A 43 -6.82 9.42 2.28
N THR A 44 -7.50 8.48 1.60
CA THR A 44 -8.95 8.54 1.43
C THR A 44 -9.62 7.23 1.84
N ASP A 45 -10.70 7.32 2.61
CA ASP A 45 -11.49 6.18 3.07
C ASP A 45 -12.98 6.58 3.20
N LEU A 46 -13.89 5.63 2.95
CA LEU A 46 -15.33 5.84 3.13
C LEU A 46 -15.75 5.89 4.61
N LYS A 47 -14.90 5.42 5.51
CA LYS A 47 -15.12 5.54 6.95
C LYS A 47 -14.83 6.95 7.42
N THR A 48 -15.56 7.39 8.45
CA THR A 48 -15.40 8.72 9.03
C THR A 48 -14.13 8.82 9.87
N LYS A 49 -13.75 10.05 10.22
CA LYS A 49 -12.59 10.32 11.10
C LYS A 49 -12.74 9.63 12.45
N GLU A 50 -13.94 9.58 13.00
CA GLU A 50 -14.23 8.93 14.28
C GLU A 50 -13.99 7.43 14.23
N GLN A 51 -14.40 6.78 13.11
CA GLN A 51 -14.20 5.35 12.90
C GLN A 51 -12.72 4.97 12.68
N LEU A 52 -11.91 5.92 12.23
CA LEU A 52 -10.49 5.73 11.91
C LEU A 52 -9.58 6.51 12.88
N ALA A 53 -10.08 6.95 14.03
CA ALA A 53 -9.37 7.86 14.95
C ALA A 53 -7.96 7.35 15.30
N GLU A 54 -7.81 6.08 15.63
CA GLU A 54 -6.51 5.47 15.96
C GLU A 54 -5.55 5.47 14.76
N SER A 55 -6.06 5.18 13.57
CA SER A 55 -5.28 5.20 12.33
C SER A 55 -4.84 6.60 11.94
N VAL A 56 -5.73 7.57 12.08
CA VAL A 56 -5.46 8.99 11.82
C VAL A 56 -4.41 9.53 12.78
N ALA A 57 -4.55 9.26 14.09
CA ALA A 57 -3.60 9.72 15.10
C ALA A 57 -2.16 9.26 14.84
N GLN A 58 -1.97 8.07 14.28
CA GLN A 58 -0.64 7.55 13.92
C GLN A 58 -0.01 8.32 12.74
N LEU A 59 -0.83 8.91 11.88
CA LEU A 59 -0.39 9.60 10.66
C LEU A 59 -0.34 11.13 10.80
N GLU A 60 -1.00 11.72 11.79
CA GLU A 60 -1.04 13.18 12.02
C GLU A 60 0.35 13.80 12.28
N LYS A 61 1.34 12.99 12.64
CA LYS A 61 2.73 13.45 12.82
C LYS A 61 3.45 13.80 11.50
N TYR A 62 2.92 13.35 10.35
CA TYR A 62 3.52 13.59 9.05
C TYR A 62 2.89 14.82 8.38
N SER A 63 3.67 15.88 8.18
CA SER A 63 3.20 17.13 7.61
C SER A 63 2.78 17.04 6.13
N ASN A 64 3.23 16.01 5.43
CA ASN A 64 2.91 15.74 4.03
C ASN A 64 1.74 14.76 3.85
N VAL A 65 1.06 14.36 4.95
CA VAL A 65 -0.14 13.51 4.91
C VAL A 65 -1.39 14.36 5.05
N THR A 66 -2.36 14.14 4.17
CA THR A 66 -3.69 14.77 4.20
C THR A 66 -4.78 13.72 4.14
N PHE A 67 -5.99 14.05 4.64
CA PHE A 67 -7.07 13.08 4.78
C PHE A 67 -8.35 13.55 4.08
N VAL A 68 -9.01 12.62 3.41
CA VAL A 68 -10.39 12.73 2.91
C VAL A 68 -11.14 11.51 3.41
N LEU A 69 -11.94 11.69 4.45
CA LEU A 69 -12.60 10.61 5.18
C LEU A 69 -14.13 10.77 5.14
N GLY A 70 -14.85 9.65 5.09
CA GLY A 70 -16.29 9.59 4.92
C GLY A 70 -16.75 9.62 3.48
N GLU A 71 -15.88 9.97 2.56
CA GLU A 71 -16.15 10.02 1.12
C GLU A 71 -14.89 9.79 0.29
N HIS A 72 -15.07 9.52 -0.99
CA HIS A 72 -14.02 9.68 -2.00
C HIS A 72 -14.42 10.79 -2.97
N ARG A 73 -13.47 11.58 -3.45
CA ARG A 73 -13.69 12.64 -4.43
C ARG A 73 -12.92 12.32 -5.71
N GLU A 74 -13.54 12.47 -6.87
CA GLU A 74 -12.90 12.16 -8.16
C GLU A 74 -11.56 12.90 -8.35
N GLY A 75 -11.46 14.14 -7.88
CA GLY A 75 -10.23 14.93 -7.96
C GLY A 75 -9.02 14.29 -7.27
N ASP A 76 -9.26 13.48 -6.23
CA ASP A 76 -8.22 12.81 -5.45
C ASP A 76 -7.59 11.63 -6.20
N PHE A 77 -8.17 11.26 -7.35
CA PHE A 77 -7.73 10.16 -8.22
C PHE A 77 -7.16 10.65 -9.56
N LYS A 78 -7.07 11.96 -9.74
CA LYS A 78 -6.48 12.61 -10.91
C LYS A 78 -5.22 13.38 -10.49
N ASN A 79 -4.31 13.63 -11.42
CA ASN A 79 -3.08 14.38 -11.16
C ASN A 79 -2.26 13.81 -9.98
N ARG A 80 -2.15 12.51 -9.94
CA ARG A 80 -1.34 11.73 -8.99
C ARG A 80 -0.29 10.92 -9.74
N ASP A 81 0.83 10.66 -9.09
CA ASP A 81 1.89 9.83 -9.67
C ASP A 81 1.64 8.35 -9.41
N LEU A 82 0.83 8.04 -8.37
CA LEU A 82 0.46 6.69 -7.99
C LEU A 82 -0.80 6.69 -7.11
N ILE A 83 -1.63 5.68 -7.27
CA ILE A 83 -2.66 5.34 -6.31
C ILE A 83 -2.38 3.95 -5.75
N LEU A 84 -2.20 3.88 -4.44
CA LEU A 84 -2.08 2.64 -3.70
C LEU A 84 -3.46 2.20 -3.23
N VAL A 85 -3.90 1.04 -3.70
CA VAL A 85 -5.28 0.55 -3.53
C VAL A 85 -5.30 -0.58 -2.50
N ALA A 86 -6.09 -0.43 -1.44
CA ALA A 86 -6.30 -1.50 -0.48
C ALA A 86 -6.98 -2.72 -1.12
N ALA A 87 -6.62 -3.93 -0.69
CA ALA A 87 -7.10 -5.19 -1.26
C ALA A 87 -8.63 -5.37 -1.22
N GLY A 88 -9.33 -4.68 -0.31
CA GLY A 88 -10.79 -4.72 -0.20
C GLY A 88 -11.56 -3.79 -1.13
N VAL A 89 -10.88 -2.96 -1.93
CA VAL A 89 -11.53 -2.05 -2.87
C VAL A 89 -11.99 -2.82 -4.09
N PRO A 90 -13.28 -2.75 -4.49
CA PRO A 90 -13.78 -3.43 -5.68
C PRO A 90 -13.08 -2.93 -6.94
N ALA A 91 -12.73 -3.85 -7.84
CA ALA A 91 -12.01 -3.53 -9.07
C ALA A 91 -12.83 -2.65 -10.07
N ASP A 92 -14.14 -2.67 -9.94
CA ASP A 92 -15.11 -1.88 -10.72
C ASP A 92 -15.47 -0.55 -10.05
N SER A 93 -14.76 -0.15 -8.99
CA SER A 93 -14.96 1.15 -8.33
C SER A 93 -14.86 2.29 -9.34
N LEU A 94 -15.85 3.22 -9.28
CA LEU A 94 -15.88 4.43 -10.09
C LEU A 94 -14.56 5.21 -9.99
N TYR A 95 -14.01 5.32 -8.81
CA TYR A 95 -12.78 6.09 -8.56
C TYR A 95 -11.55 5.44 -9.20
N LEU A 96 -11.49 4.11 -9.22
CA LEU A 96 -10.43 3.41 -9.95
C LEU A 96 -10.58 3.56 -11.47
N LYS A 97 -11.81 3.66 -11.96
CA LYS A 97 -12.06 3.99 -13.37
C LYS A 97 -11.57 5.40 -13.70
N VAL A 98 -11.93 6.38 -12.87
CA VAL A 98 -11.46 7.77 -13.01
C VAL A 98 -9.94 7.86 -13.07
N ALA A 99 -9.26 7.11 -12.21
CA ALA A 99 -7.80 7.06 -12.20
C ALA A 99 -7.22 6.44 -13.49
N ARG A 100 -7.81 5.32 -13.95
CA ARG A 100 -7.39 4.68 -15.22
C ARG A 100 -7.60 5.62 -16.42
N ASP A 101 -8.76 6.28 -16.49
CA ASP A 101 -9.09 7.22 -17.57
C ASP A 101 -8.13 8.45 -17.55
N ALA A 102 -7.61 8.82 -16.37
CA ALA A 102 -6.60 9.86 -16.20
C ALA A 102 -5.15 9.37 -16.40
N GLY A 103 -4.95 8.07 -16.70
CA GLY A 103 -3.62 7.48 -16.89
C GLY A 103 -2.81 7.33 -15.60
N VAL A 104 -3.43 7.44 -14.41
CA VAL A 104 -2.73 7.31 -13.13
C VAL A 104 -2.50 5.83 -12.80
N PRO A 105 -1.25 5.43 -12.49
CA PRO A 105 -0.91 4.07 -12.11
C PRO A 105 -1.66 3.62 -10.84
N LEU A 106 -2.22 2.40 -10.89
CA LEU A 106 -2.89 1.75 -9.76
C LEU A 106 -2.06 0.56 -9.32
N LYS A 107 -1.71 0.49 -8.04
CA LYS A 107 -0.94 -0.61 -7.47
C LYS A 107 -1.55 -1.05 -6.13
N GLN A 108 -1.31 -2.30 -5.78
CA GLN A 108 -1.47 -2.79 -4.41
C GLN A 108 -0.10 -2.91 -3.78
N SER A 109 0.01 -2.75 -2.46
CA SER A 109 1.29 -2.76 -1.73
C SER A 109 2.11 -4.01 -2.02
N ALA A 110 1.50 -5.19 -2.00
CA ALA A 110 2.20 -6.44 -2.28
C ALA A 110 2.72 -6.53 -3.73
N ALA A 111 1.95 -6.04 -4.71
CA ALA A 111 2.36 -6.03 -6.11
C ALA A 111 3.50 -5.03 -6.33
N LEU A 112 3.42 -3.85 -5.70
CA LEU A 112 4.46 -2.84 -5.77
C LEU A 112 5.76 -3.34 -5.11
N PHE A 113 5.65 -4.00 -3.94
CA PHE A 113 6.79 -4.64 -3.30
C PHE A 113 7.47 -5.64 -4.25
N ALA A 114 6.67 -6.52 -4.88
CA ALA A 114 7.19 -7.52 -5.80
C ALA A 114 7.88 -6.92 -7.05
N GLU A 115 7.44 -5.74 -7.49
CA GLU A 115 8.05 -5.03 -8.61
C GLU A 115 9.37 -4.32 -8.25
N LEU A 116 9.49 -3.85 -7.00
CA LEU A 116 10.61 -3.03 -6.57
C LEU A 116 11.72 -3.82 -5.87
N THR A 117 11.45 -5.04 -5.42
CA THR A 117 12.44 -5.87 -4.73
C THR A 117 13.20 -6.77 -5.69
N ASP A 118 14.50 -6.95 -5.42
CA ASP A 118 15.33 -7.96 -6.07
C ASP A 118 15.36 -9.29 -5.28
N VAL A 119 14.68 -9.34 -4.13
CA VAL A 119 14.61 -10.56 -3.32
C VAL A 119 13.70 -11.59 -3.99
N PRO A 120 14.10 -12.86 -4.09
CA PRO A 120 13.25 -13.92 -4.60
C PRO A 120 11.95 -14.02 -3.80
N ILE A 121 10.81 -14.09 -4.51
CA ILE A 121 9.48 -14.14 -3.88
C ILE A 121 8.81 -15.47 -4.19
N ILE A 122 8.28 -16.11 -3.17
CA ILE A 122 7.44 -17.30 -3.29
C ILE A 122 6.00 -16.91 -2.95
N GLY A 123 5.14 -16.88 -3.97
CA GLY A 123 3.72 -16.59 -3.81
C GLY A 123 2.89 -17.83 -3.54
N VAL A 124 2.09 -17.83 -2.47
CA VAL A 124 1.15 -18.90 -2.13
C VAL A 124 -0.28 -18.44 -2.35
N THR A 125 -1.00 -19.09 -3.26
CA THR A 125 -2.40 -18.78 -3.55
C THR A 125 -3.30 -20.00 -3.31
N GLY A 126 -4.59 -19.75 -3.10
CA GLY A 126 -5.58 -20.81 -2.89
C GLY A 126 -6.76 -20.33 -2.05
N THR A 127 -7.86 -21.07 -2.05
CA THR A 127 -9.05 -20.78 -1.25
C THR A 127 -8.87 -21.10 0.23
N ARG A 128 -8.06 -22.12 0.55
CA ARG A 128 -7.72 -22.57 1.92
C ARG A 128 -6.25 -22.94 2.01
N GLY A 129 -5.72 -22.98 3.23
CA GLY A 129 -4.37 -23.47 3.52
C GLY A 129 -3.22 -22.51 3.19
N LYS A 130 -3.47 -21.32 2.63
CA LYS A 130 -2.41 -20.37 2.27
C LYS A 130 -1.43 -20.13 3.42
N SER A 131 -1.93 -19.69 4.57
CA SER A 131 -1.08 -19.38 5.73
C SER A 131 -0.30 -20.59 6.21
N THR A 132 -0.93 -21.77 6.27
CA THR A 132 -0.25 -23.00 6.68
C THR A 132 0.90 -23.34 5.74
N VAL A 133 0.65 -23.32 4.42
CA VAL A 133 1.68 -23.62 3.42
C VAL A 133 2.80 -22.57 3.44
N THR A 134 2.46 -21.29 3.61
CA THR A 134 3.45 -20.20 3.71
C THR A 134 4.37 -20.41 4.91
N HIS A 135 3.82 -20.72 6.10
CA HIS A 135 4.63 -21.01 7.29
C HIS A 135 5.49 -22.27 7.14
N MET A 136 4.98 -23.30 6.46
CA MET A 136 5.78 -24.52 6.18
C MET A 136 6.95 -24.21 5.26
N ILE A 137 6.72 -23.46 4.18
CA ILE A 137 7.78 -23.03 3.26
C ILE A 137 8.81 -22.18 3.98
N HIS A 138 8.36 -21.20 4.77
CA HIS A 138 9.23 -20.35 5.57
C HIS A 138 10.13 -21.19 6.49
N HIS A 139 9.54 -22.11 7.26
CA HIS A 139 10.29 -22.97 8.17
C HIS A 139 11.33 -23.82 7.42
N VAL A 140 10.93 -24.48 6.35
CA VAL A 140 11.84 -25.34 5.55
C VAL A 140 12.99 -24.51 4.96
N LEU A 141 12.73 -23.35 4.42
CA LEU A 141 13.77 -22.50 3.84
C LEU A 141 14.71 -21.96 4.91
N SER A 142 14.18 -21.46 6.04
CA SER A 142 15.02 -20.97 7.13
C SER A 142 15.96 -22.04 7.67
N GLU A 143 15.46 -23.28 7.86
CA GLU A 143 16.29 -24.40 8.33
C GLU A 143 17.30 -24.88 7.28
N ALA A 144 16.92 -24.86 6.00
CA ALA A 144 17.76 -25.40 4.92
C ALA A 144 18.87 -24.42 4.50
N THR A 145 18.61 -23.13 4.53
CA THR A 145 19.55 -22.12 4.03
C THR A 145 20.33 -21.42 5.14
N GLY A 146 19.77 -21.34 6.34
CA GLY A 146 20.31 -20.52 7.43
C GLY A 146 20.25 -19.01 7.15
N GLU A 147 19.52 -18.58 6.11
CA GLU A 147 19.33 -17.20 5.73
C GLU A 147 18.06 -16.61 6.36
N ASP A 148 18.00 -15.29 6.47
CA ASP A 148 16.78 -14.60 6.89
C ASP A 148 15.69 -14.69 5.82
N VAL A 149 14.68 -15.51 6.08
CA VAL A 149 13.49 -15.66 5.23
C VAL A 149 12.38 -14.78 5.82
N LEU A 150 11.90 -13.81 5.04
CA LEU A 150 10.79 -12.96 5.44
C LEU A 150 9.44 -13.66 5.20
N LEU A 151 8.48 -13.46 6.11
CA LEU A 151 7.15 -14.06 6.08
C LEU A 151 6.08 -12.96 5.92
#